data_7a08b5fde08c77b6c82bd586efbd88db
#
_entry.id   7a08b5fde08c77b6c82bd586efbd88db
#
_cell.length_a   1.000
_cell.length_b   1.000
_cell.length_c   1.000
_cell.angle_alpha   90.00
_cell.angle_beta   90.00
_cell.angle_gamma   90.00
#
_symmetry.space_group_name_H-M   'P 1'
#
loop_
_entity.id
_entity.type
_entity.pdbx_description
1 polymer ?
#
loop_
_entity_poly.entity_id
_entity_poly.type
_entity_poly.pdbx_seq_one_letter_code
_entity_poly.pdbx_strand_id
1 'polypeptide(L)'
;MKKIALSILLSGISLFSVFCHSKTIMLVLGSADPKVLDERIQIALRLYKIQTFDDIIVSGGCAAHGSNICEASRMFDQMKASGIPPEIIHKEENAKTTVQNYIFSRVLENESGERIMQPGDTVFVVSNHWHAVSVAARLQKYDDVVARFFIEGSQQPKETDKLDYVNIFNGESDNEKFIAKGTWLTPDAVWSKNDSIYYLMGTLLYVSNPDNTSYSVKKLSLEMDVLKSLELEKDLHFIDDGKQWVIWDGAKLQTLDKSSGKRSAPFDWHELLRNAPESWKHSMNTGFIQEGTLYLFSDSKLLIAKKKGKYYDFVTESSADQYFKSWPFGWGKSNVNAASIDQQTKEIQLYRNMEVLTLDLKKRTVKQVKPLRLKWVNY
;
A
#
# COMPACT_ATOMS: atom_id res chain seq x y z
N MET A 1 -26.24 -34.94 60.55
CA MET A 1 -25.10 -35.01 59.60
C MET A 1 -25.65 -34.92 58.19
N LYS A 2 -25.59 -33.71 57.60
CA LYS A 2 -26.07 -33.46 56.19
C LYS A 2 -24.86 -33.51 55.25
N LYS A 3 -24.86 -34.47 54.36
CA LYS A 3 -23.86 -34.57 53.28
C LYS A 3 -24.18 -33.54 52.19
N ILE A 4 -23.25 -32.59 52.00
CA ILE A 4 -23.30 -31.66 50.88
C ILE A 4 -22.59 -32.32 49.71
N ALA A 5 -23.33 -32.59 48.64
CA ALA A 5 -22.77 -33.05 47.36
C ALA A 5 -22.30 -31.84 46.56
N LEU A 6 -20.99 -31.76 46.31
CA LEU A 6 -20.38 -30.75 45.48
C LEU A 6 -20.38 -31.23 44.02
N SER A 7 -21.32 -30.67 43.22
CA SER A 7 -21.35 -30.92 41.77
C SER A 7 -20.34 -30.02 41.09
N ILE A 8 -19.27 -30.61 40.59
CA ILE A 8 -18.29 -29.93 39.72
C ILE A 8 -18.83 -29.93 38.33
N LEU A 9 -19.29 -28.76 37.87
CA LEU A 9 -19.68 -28.51 36.47
C LEU A 9 -18.39 -28.30 35.65
N LEU A 10 -17.90 -29.33 34.99
CA LEU A 10 -16.86 -29.19 33.97
C LEU A 10 -17.48 -28.54 32.70
N SER A 11 -17.36 -27.25 32.60
CA SER A 11 -17.59 -26.57 31.33
C SER A 11 -16.42 -26.86 30.38
N GLY A 12 -16.65 -27.80 29.46
CA GLY A 12 -15.73 -28.08 28.36
C GLY A 12 -15.60 -26.87 27.47
N ILE A 13 -14.53 -26.12 27.62
CA ILE A 13 -14.11 -25.14 26.61
C ILE A 13 -13.55 -25.97 25.45
N SER A 14 -14.39 -26.15 24.43
CA SER A 14 -13.97 -26.69 23.14
C SER A 14 -13.10 -25.64 22.47
N LEU A 15 -11.78 -25.76 22.64
CA LEU A 15 -10.82 -25.06 21.83
C LEU A 15 -10.94 -25.58 20.40
N PHE A 16 -11.80 -24.94 19.59
CA PHE A 16 -11.72 -25.04 18.15
C PHE A 16 -10.39 -24.38 17.73
N SER A 17 -9.34 -25.18 17.67
CA SER A 17 -8.16 -24.82 16.88
C SER A 17 -8.66 -24.77 15.42
N VAL A 18 -8.91 -23.56 14.95
CA VAL A 18 -9.02 -23.28 13.52
C VAL A 18 -7.64 -23.61 12.97
N PHE A 19 -7.48 -24.83 12.45
CA PHE A 19 -6.34 -25.16 11.61
C PHE A 19 -6.47 -24.28 10.37
N CYS A 20 -5.81 -23.13 10.37
CA CYS A 20 -5.62 -22.37 9.17
C CYS A 20 -4.80 -23.24 8.23
N HIS A 21 -5.45 -23.86 7.26
CA HIS A 21 -4.77 -24.65 6.25
C HIS A 21 -3.98 -23.68 5.38
N SER A 22 -2.65 -23.78 5.40
CA SER A 22 -1.80 -22.94 4.56
C SER A 22 -1.99 -23.39 3.10
N LYS A 23 -2.31 -22.44 2.23
CA LYS A 23 -2.52 -22.67 0.81
C LYS A 23 -1.21 -22.74 0.05
N THR A 24 -1.24 -23.41 -1.08
CA THR A 24 -0.18 -23.36 -2.09
C THR A 24 -0.68 -22.54 -3.27
N ILE A 25 -0.07 -21.40 -3.52
CA ILE A 25 -0.50 -20.40 -4.50
C ILE A 25 0.56 -20.27 -5.60
N MET A 26 0.13 -20.22 -6.85
CA MET A 26 0.99 -19.82 -7.97
C MET A 26 0.72 -18.36 -8.32
N LEU A 27 1.77 -17.54 -8.37
CA LEU A 27 1.71 -16.15 -8.84
C LEU A 27 2.49 -16.03 -10.14
N VAL A 28 1.80 -15.84 -11.27
CA VAL A 28 2.40 -15.68 -12.59
C VAL A 28 2.40 -14.21 -12.97
N LEU A 29 3.60 -13.66 -13.21
CA LEU A 29 3.79 -12.24 -13.52
C LEU A 29 3.75 -12.00 -15.02
N GLY A 30 3.01 -10.98 -15.43
CA GLY A 30 2.83 -10.59 -16.81
C GLY A 30 4.09 -10.02 -17.48
N SER A 31 4.02 -9.89 -18.80
CA SER A 31 5.03 -9.24 -19.63
C SER A 31 4.39 -8.58 -20.82
N ALA A 32 4.81 -7.36 -21.14
CA ALA A 32 4.41 -6.65 -22.36
C ALA A 32 4.94 -7.30 -23.65
N ASP A 33 6.02 -8.09 -23.56
CA ASP A 33 6.50 -8.91 -24.65
C ASP A 33 5.68 -10.20 -24.74
N PRO A 34 4.93 -10.41 -25.86
CA PRO A 34 4.08 -11.60 -26.00
C PRO A 34 4.84 -12.93 -25.96
N LYS A 35 6.07 -12.96 -26.44
CA LYS A 35 6.89 -14.19 -26.41
C LYS A 35 7.30 -14.55 -25.00
N VAL A 36 7.76 -13.56 -24.23
CA VAL A 36 8.11 -13.73 -22.81
C VAL A 36 6.88 -14.12 -22.00
N LEU A 37 5.73 -13.52 -22.30
CA LEU A 37 4.46 -13.86 -21.64
C LEU A 37 4.07 -15.32 -21.90
N ASP A 38 4.14 -15.77 -23.15
CA ASP A 38 3.85 -17.14 -23.53
C ASP A 38 4.83 -18.15 -22.88
N GLU A 39 6.12 -17.82 -22.79
CA GLU A 39 7.10 -18.63 -22.06
C GLU A 39 6.72 -18.80 -20.57
N ARG A 40 6.33 -17.71 -19.90
CA ARG A 40 5.89 -17.76 -18.50
C ARG A 40 4.65 -18.62 -18.31
N ILE A 41 3.69 -18.53 -19.24
CA ILE A 41 2.50 -19.39 -19.23
C ILE A 41 2.90 -20.87 -19.38
N GLN A 42 3.84 -21.19 -20.27
CA GLN A 42 4.32 -22.57 -20.43
C GLN A 42 5.02 -23.07 -19.18
N ILE A 43 5.80 -22.22 -18.50
CA ILE A 43 6.41 -22.57 -17.20
C ILE A 43 5.33 -22.87 -16.17
N ALA A 44 4.33 -22.00 -16.05
CA ALA A 44 3.20 -22.18 -15.12
C ALA A 44 2.42 -23.47 -15.39
N LEU A 45 2.14 -23.79 -16.66
CA LEU A 45 1.47 -25.04 -17.07
C LEU A 45 2.28 -26.28 -16.71
N ARG A 46 3.61 -26.25 -16.86
CA ARG A 46 4.46 -27.36 -16.43
C ARG A 46 4.50 -27.51 -14.92
N LEU A 47 4.59 -26.40 -14.21
CA LEU A 47 4.56 -26.39 -12.74
C LEU A 47 3.24 -26.93 -12.20
N TYR A 48 2.11 -26.54 -12.81
CA TYR A 48 0.78 -27.05 -12.45
C TYR A 48 0.64 -28.58 -12.61
N LYS A 49 1.35 -29.19 -13.55
CA LYS A 49 1.34 -30.66 -13.75
C LYS A 49 2.06 -31.43 -12.66
N ILE A 50 3.01 -30.83 -11.98
CA ILE A 50 3.85 -31.49 -10.97
C ILE A 50 3.55 -31.07 -9.54
N GLN A 51 2.78 -29.99 -9.36
CA GLN A 51 2.44 -29.40 -8.06
C GLN A 51 0.95 -29.04 -8.03
N THR A 52 0.26 -29.38 -6.96
CA THR A 52 -1.11 -28.92 -6.71
C THR A 52 -1.11 -27.51 -6.20
N PHE A 53 -2.03 -26.69 -6.71
CA PHE A 53 -2.26 -25.32 -6.27
C PHE A 53 -3.72 -25.14 -5.86
N ASP A 54 -3.91 -24.47 -4.73
CA ASP A 54 -5.24 -24.08 -4.24
C ASP A 54 -5.77 -22.89 -5.02
N ASP A 55 -4.89 -21.92 -5.33
CA ASP A 55 -5.21 -20.73 -6.10
C ASP A 55 -4.06 -20.38 -7.07
N ILE A 56 -4.41 -19.72 -8.17
CA ILE A 56 -3.46 -19.16 -9.14
C ILE A 56 -3.76 -17.68 -9.34
N ILE A 57 -2.80 -16.82 -9.10
CA ILE A 57 -2.92 -15.39 -9.40
C ILE A 57 -2.15 -15.11 -10.68
N VAL A 58 -2.81 -14.54 -11.68
CA VAL A 58 -2.18 -14.01 -12.88
C VAL A 58 -2.18 -12.49 -12.80
N SER A 59 -1.00 -11.87 -12.73
CA SER A 59 -0.85 -10.43 -12.48
C SER A 59 -0.14 -9.74 -13.63
N GLY A 60 -0.81 -8.75 -14.22
CA GLY A 60 -0.28 -7.93 -15.30
C GLY A 60 -1.37 -7.08 -15.95
N GLY A 61 -1.07 -5.80 -16.15
CA GLY A 61 -2.04 -4.80 -16.58
C GLY A 61 -2.43 -4.88 -18.05
N CYS A 62 -3.47 -4.14 -18.37
CA CYS A 62 -3.87 -3.88 -19.75
C CYS A 62 -3.10 -2.69 -20.31
N ALA A 63 -2.66 -2.80 -21.56
CA ALA A 63 -1.90 -1.78 -22.27
C ALA A 63 -0.62 -1.30 -21.52
N ALA A 64 -0.02 -2.18 -20.74
CA ALA A 64 1.23 -1.90 -20.06
C ALA A 64 2.34 -1.67 -21.10
N HIS A 65 3.20 -0.68 -20.87
CA HIS A 65 4.33 -0.34 -21.74
C HIS A 65 3.97 -0.14 -23.22
N GLY A 66 2.74 0.36 -23.52
CA GLY A 66 2.27 0.59 -24.88
C GLY A 66 1.86 -0.68 -25.66
N SER A 67 1.73 -1.81 -24.98
CA SER A 67 1.19 -3.04 -25.57
C SER A 67 -0.32 -2.96 -25.75
N ASN A 68 -0.86 -3.71 -26.72
CA ASN A 68 -2.32 -3.87 -26.90
C ASN A 68 -2.87 -5.08 -26.13
N ILE A 69 -2.12 -5.61 -25.16
CA ILE A 69 -2.43 -6.85 -24.47
C ILE A 69 -2.87 -6.54 -23.05
N CYS A 70 -3.95 -7.20 -22.60
CA CYS A 70 -4.26 -7.37 -21.19
C CYS A 70 -3.51 -8.64 -20.72
N GLU A 71 -2.40 -8.47 -20.06
CA GLU A 71 -1.46 -9.55 -19.72
C GLU A 71 -2.13 -10.63 -18.86
N ALA A 72 -2.81 -10.24 -17.79
CA ALA A 72 -3.49 -11.17 -16.90
C ALA A 72 -4.66 -11.90 -17.61
N SER A 73 -5.45 -11.19 -18.42
CA SER A 73 -6.52 -11.82 -19.21
C SER A 73 -5.97 -12.84 -20.20
N ARG A 74 -4.86 -12.53 -20.90
CA ARG A 74 -4.22 -13.49 -21.82
C ARG A 74 -3.72 -14.74 -21.09
N MET A 75 -3.09 -14.56 -19.92
CA MET A 75 -2.66 -15.67 -19.08
C MET A 75 -3.84 -16.53 -18.63
N PHE A 76 -4.89 -15.90 -18.15
CA PHE A 76 -6.13 -16.58 -17.75
C PHE A 76 -6.72 -17.44 -18.89
N ASP A 77 -6.90 -16.85 -20.08
CA ASP A 77 -7.50 -17.52 -21.23
C ASP A 77 -6.68 -18.72 -21.68
N GLN A 78 -5.36 -18.60 -21.76
CA GLN A 78 -4.47 -19.69 -22.15
C GLN A 78 -4.40 -20.81 -21.10
N MET A 79 -4.37 -20.48 -19.81
CA MET A 79 -4.40 -21.47 -18.73
C MET A 79 -5.71 -22.23 -18.70
N LYS A 80 -6.84 -21.52 -18.82
CA LYS A 80 -8.17 -22.13 -18.94
C LYS A 80 -8.27 -23.05 -20.17
N ALA A 81 -7.80 -22.59 -21.33
CA ALA A 81 -7.79 -23.42 -22.55
C ALA A 81 -6.88 -24.65 -22.41
N SER A 82 -5.90 -24.61 -21.52
CA SER A 82 -5.00 -25.72 -21.20
C SER A 82 -5.54 -26.67 -20.11
N GLY A 83 -6.80 -26.48 -19.67
CA GLY A 83 -7.50 -27.36 -18.74
C GLY A 83 -7.32 -27.02 -17.25
N ILE A 84 -6.78 -25.86 -16.90
CA ILE A 84 -6.76 -25.39 -15.51
C ILE A 84 -8.17 -24.89 -15.16
N PRO A 85 -8.75 -25.30 -14.01
CA PRO A 85 -10.08 -24.86 -13.58
C PRO A 85 -10.12 -23.34 -13.43
N PRO A 86 -11.04 -22.62 -14.09
CA PRO A 86 -11.07 -21.16 -14.05
C PRO A 86 -11.41 -20.58 -12.66
N GLU A 87 -12.09 -21.35 -11.81
CA GLU A 87 -12.45 -20.97 -10.45
C GLU A 87 -11.27 -20.78 -9.50
N ILE A 88 -10.12 -21.37 -9.80
CA ILE A 88 -8.89 -21.17 -9.03
C ILE A 88 -7.98 -20.12 -9.64
N ILE A 89 -8.31 -19.54 -10.80
CA ILE A 89 -7.49 -18.53 -11.48
C ILE A 89 -8.05 -17.14 -11.23
N HIS A 90 -7.29 -16.32 -10.56
CA HIS A 90 -7.65 -14.94 -10.17
C HIS A 90 -6.83 -13.94 -10.98
N LYS A 91 -7.52 -12.96 -11.59
CA LYS A 91 -6.86 -11.93 -12.42
C LYS A 91 -6.57 -10.68 -11.61
N GLU A 92 -5.35 -10.20 -11.72
CA GLU A 92 -4.95 -8.85 -11.32
C GLU A 92 -4.53 -8.10 -12.58
N GLU A 93 -5.31 -7.10 -13.00
CA GLU A 93 -5.20 -6.44 -14.30
C GLU A 93 -4.70 -4.98 -14.22
N ASN A 94 -4.22 -4.53 -13.07
CA ASN A 94 -3.83 -3.14 -12.85
C ASN A 94 -2.32 -2.92 -12.86
N ALA A 95 -1.54 -3.97 -12.60
CA ALA A 95 -0.09 -3.87 -12.46
C ALA A 95 0.61 -3.49 -13.77
N LYS A 96 1.45 -2.45 -13.74
CA LYS A 96 2.29 -1.99 -14.84
C LYS A 96 3.78 -2.04 -14.54
N THR A 97 4.14 -2.40 -13.30
CA THR A 97 5.53 -2.49 -12.83
C THR A 97 5.70 -3.69 -11.90
N THR A 98 6.94 -4.12 -11.67
CA THR A 98 7.27 -5.19 -10.72
C THR A 98 6.71 -4.95 -9.32
N VAL A 99 6.81 -3.71 -8.83
CA VAL A 99 6.30 -3.37 -7.48
C VAL A 99 4.77 -3.40 -7.46
N GLN A 100 4.11 -3.01 -8.55
CA GLN A 100 2.66 -3.12 -8.67
C GLN A 100 2.19 -4.58 -8.73
N ASN A 101 2.90 -5.46 -9.45
CA ASN A 101 2.60 -6.89 -9.40
C ASN A 101 2.62 -7.41 -7.95
N TYR A 102 3.63 -7.04 -7.16
CA TYR A 102 3.68 -7.39 -5.75
C TYR A 102 2.51 -6.79 -4.96
N ILE A 103 2.32 -5.45 -5.03
CA ILE A 103 1.34 -4.74 -4.20
C ILE A 103 -0.08 -5.20 -4.50
N PHE A 104 -0.44 -5.34 -5.78
CA PHE A 104 -1.81 -5.65 -6.16
C PHE A 104 -2.14 -7.13 -5.99
N SER A 105 -1.19 -8.02 -6.24
CA SER A 105 -1.40 -9.46 -6.00
C SER A 105 -1.57 -9.79 -4.51
N ARG A 106 -0.80 -9.14 -3.62
CA ARG A 106 -0.88 -9.40 -2.17
C ARG A 106 -2.21 -8.96 -1.55
N VAL A 107 -2.90 -7.99 -2.15
CA VAL A 107 -4.19 -7.47 -1.66
C VAL A 107 -5.38 -7.98 -2.46
N LEU A 108 -5.14 -8.84 -3.45
CA LEU A 108 -6.20 -9.39 -4.28
C LEU A 108 -7.15 -10.22 -3.41
N GLU A 109 -8.46 -9.98 -3.57
CA GLU A 109 -9.51 -10.64 -2.83
C GLU A 109 -10.34 -11.54 -3.75
N ASN A 110 -10.88 -12.60 -3.19
CA ASN A 110 -11.88 -13.45 -3.83
C ASN A 110 -13.26 -12.76 -3.84
N GLU A 111 -14.27 -13.43 -4.41
CA GLU A 111 -15.64 -12.91 -4.45
C GLU A 111 -16.27 -12.68 -3.07
N SER A 112 -15.79 -13.39 -2.05
CA SER A 112 -16.23 -13.23 -0.66
C SER A 112 -15.55 -12.05 0.07
N GLY A 113 -14.63 -11.33 -0.59
CA GLY A 113 -13.87 -10.24 0.01
C GLY A 113 -12.73 -10.68 0.90
N GLU A 114 -12.33 -11.96 0.83
CA GLU A 114 -11.18 -12.49 1.54
C GLU A 114 -9.94 -12.41 0.64
N ARG A 115 -8.80 -12.08 1.23
CA ARG A 115 -7.54 -12.13 0.48
C ARG A 115 -7.27 -13.55 0.01
N ILE A 116 -6.87 -13.68 -1.25
CA ILE A 116 -6.46 -14.96 -1.81
C ILE A 116 -5.20 -15.46 -1.13
N MET A 117 -4.23 -14.56 -0.91
CA MET A 117 -2.95 -14.84 -0.25
C MET A 117 -3.00 -14.42 1.22
N GLN A 118 -2.64 -15.32 2.13
CA GLN A 118 -2.64 -15.12 3.57
C GLN A 118 -1.24 -15.38 4.18
N PRO A 119 -0.91 -14.80 5.35
CA PRO A 119 0.28 -15.19 6.10
C PRO A 119 0.35 -16.71 6.34
N GLY A 120 1.52 -17.28 6.13
CA GLY A 120 1.77 -18.72 6.24
C GLY A 120 1.56 -19.52 4.96
N ASP A 121 0.96 -18.93 3.92
CA ASP A 121 0.82 -19.57 2.61
C ASP A 121 2.17 -19.78 1.92
N THR A 122 2.23 -20.77 1.04
CA THR A 122 3.37 -20.99 0.14
C THR A 122 3.05 -20.39 -1.22
N VAL A 123 3.88 -19.45 -1.69
CA VAL A 123 3.68 -18.75 -2.97
C VAL A 123 4.82 -19.06 -3.94
N PHE A 124 4.47 -19.63 -5.09
CA PHE A 124 5.40 -19.89 -6.19
C PHE A 124 5.31 -18.77 -7.23
N VAL A 125 6.35 -17.93 -7.31
CA VAL A 125 6.39 -16.81 -8.25
C VAL A 125 7.04 -17.25 -9.56
N VAL A 126 6.29 -17.15 -10.66
CA VAL A 126 6.70 -17.52 -12.01
C VAL A 126 6.99 -16.28 -12.84
N SER A 127 8.23 -16.05 -13.20
CA SER A 127 8.68 -14.93 -14.04
C SER A 127 10.15 -15.07 -14.43
N ASN A 128 10.75 -14.00 -15.00
CA ASN A 128 12.20 -13.90 -15.17
C ASN A 128 12.90 -13.76 -13.81
N HIS A 129 14.18 -14.14 -13.73
CA HIS A 129 14.94 -14.20 -12.48
C HIS A 129 14.79 -12.93 -11.63
N TRP A 130 15.21 -11.79 -12.14
CA TRP A 130 15.18 -10.53 -11.41
C TRP A 130 13.77 -10.13 -10.95
N HIS A 131 12.75 -10.42 -11.75
CA HIS A 131 11.36 -10.09 -11.49
C HIS A 131 10.76 -11.03 -10.44
N ALA A 132 10.93 -12.35 -10.64
CA ALA A 132 10.44 -13.37 -9.72
C ALA A 132 11.08 -13.22 -8.33
N VAL A 133 12.40 -13.05 -8.28
CA VAL A 133 13.15 -12.87 -7.02
C VAL A 133 12.70 -11.61 -6.28
N SER A 134 12.53 -10.51 -6.98
CA SER A 134 12.09 -9.24 -6.40
C SER A 134 10.72 -9.35 -5.74
N VAL A 135 9.74 -9.96 -6.42
CA VAL A 135 8.39 -10.15 -5.87
C VAL A 135 8.40 -11.18 -4.74
N ALA A 136 9.08 -12.31 -4.90
CA ALA A 136 9.18 -13.34 -3.86
C ALA A 136 9.84 -12.80 -2.58
N ALA A 137 10.90 -12.01 -2.71
CA ALA A 137 11.58 -11.40 -1.58
C ALA A 137 10.66 -10.47 -0.78
N ARG A 138 9.85 -9.66 -1.46
CA ARG A 138 8.88 -8.77 -0.80
C ARG A 138 7.78 -9.56 -0.09
N LEU A 139 7.18 -10.53 -0.76
CA LEU A 139 6.17 -11.39 -0.18
C LEU A 139 6.67 -12.06 1.10
N GLN A 140 7.87 -12.64 1.07
CA GLN A 140 8.46 -13.29 2.23
C GLN A 140 8.81 -12.30 3.34
N LYS A 141 9.29 -11.10 3.00
CA LYS A 141 9.73 -10.11 3.98
C LYS A 141 8.56 -9.40 4.69
N TYR A 142 7.45 -9.15 3.99
CA TYR A 142 6.40 -8.26 4.47
C TYR A 142 5.05 -8.92 4.70
N ASP A 143 4.83 -10.09 4.09
CA ASP A 143 3.52 -10.74 4.13
C ASP A 143 3.53 -12.08 4.84
N ASP A 144 4.66 -12.45 5.46
CA ASP A 144 4.85 -13.70 6.20
C ASP A 144 4.46 -14.96 5.41
N VAL A 145 4.60 -14.92 4.08
CA VAL A 145 4.41 -16.09 3.22
C VAL A 145 5.72 -16.81 2.97
N VAL A 146 5.68 -18.10 2.69
CA VAL A 146 6.85 -18.88 2.24
C VAL A 146 6.98 -18.69 0.74
N ALA A 147 7.72 -17.67 0.32
CA ALA A 147 7.86 -17.37 -1.10
C ALA A 147 8.97 -18.23 -1.75
N ARG A 148 8.64 -18.77 -2.91
CA ARG A 148 9.56 -19.45 -3.80
C ARG A 148 9.46 -18.84 -5.18
N PHE A 149 10.50 -18.90 -5.97
CA PHE A 149 10.44 -18.44 -7.36
C PHE A 149 10.73 -19.60 -8.30
N PHE A 150 10.09 -19.58 -9.46
CA PHE A 150 10.23 -20.61 -10.46
C PHE A 150 10.52 -19.96 -11.81
N ILE A 151 11.70 -20.22 -12.33
CA ILE A 151 12.21 -19.74 -13.60
C ILE A 151 12.92 -20.88 -14.29
N GLU A 152 12.94 -20.82 -15.62
CA GLU A 152 13.54 -21.87 -16.44
C GLU A 152 14.78 -21.42 -17.20
N GLY A 153 15.49 -22.42 -17.70
CA GLY A 153 16.62 -22.25 -18.60
C GLY A 153 17.83 -21.61 -17.95
N SER A 154 18.55 -20.85 -18.74
CA SER A 154 19.77 -20.18 -18.30
C SER A 154 19.61 -19.10 -17.26
N GLN A 155 18.37 -18.68 -17.02
CA GLN A 155 18.04 -17.65 -16.02
C GLN A 155 17.68 -18.23 -14.66
N GLN A 156 17.62 -19.55 -14.53
CA GLN A 156 17.32 -20.18 -13.25
C GLN A 156 18.47 -19.95 -12.28
N PRO A 157 18.20 -19.40 -11.07
CA PRO A 157 19.25 -19.22 -10.07
C PRO A 157 19.76 -20.60 -9.61
N LYS A 158 21.01 -20.64 -9.20
CA LYS A 158 21.55 -21.81 -8.55
C LYS A 158 20.92 -21.95 -7.17
N GLU A 159 20.79 -23.17 -6.65
CA GLU A 159 20.27 -23.43 -5.30
C GLU A 159 21.03 -22.68 -4.20
N THR A 160 22.30 -22.35 -4.46
CA THR A 160 23.16 -21.59 -3.55
C THR A 160 22.89 -20.10 -3.56
N ASP A 161 22.14 -19.57 -4.53
CA ASP A 161 21.87 -18.15 -4.63
C ASP A 161 20.88 -17.76 -3.51
N LYS A 162 21.36 -16.97 -2.57
CA LYS A 162 20.51 -16.41 -1.53
C LYS A 162 19.75 -15.22 -2.09
N LEU A 163 18.50 -15.05 -1.65
CA LEU A 163 17.75 -13.83 -1.91
C LEU A 163 18.46 -12.67 -1.20
N ASP A 164 19.07 -11.79 -1.97
CA ASP A 164 19.68 -10.57 -1.45
C ASP A 164 18.66 -9.46 -1.41
N TYR A 165 17.94 -9.37 -0.29
CA TYR A 165 16.90 -8.39 -0.09
C TYR A 165 17.40 -6.94 -0.21
N VAL A 166 18.64 -6.67 0.21
CA VAL A 166 19.21 -5.33 0.18
C VAL A 166 19.40 -4.86 -1.25
N ASN A 167 20.01 -5.68 -2.10
CA ASN A 167 20.23 -5.34 -3.51
C ASN A 167 18.92 -5.29 -4.31
N ILE A 168 18.01 -6.22 -4.04
CA ILE A 168 16.69 -6.25 -4.69
C ILE A 168 15.94 -4.92 -4.45
N PHE A 169 15.94 -4.43 -3.22
CA PHE A 169 15.21 -3.22 -2.87
C PHE A 169 15.92 -1.93 -3.27
N ASN A 170 17.24 -1.88 -3.22
CA ASN A 170 17.99 -0.68 -3.60
C ASN A 170 17.84 -0.32 -5.10
N GLY A 171 17.69 -1.31 -5.98
CA GLY A 171 17.50 -1.09 -7.41
C GLY A 171 16.09 -0.62 -7.80
N GLU A 172 15.11 -0.65 -6.89
CA GLU A 172 13.72 -0.40 -7.21
C GLU A 172 13.15 0.92 -6.66
N SER A 173 13.96 1.76 -6.04
CA SER A 173 13.52 3.05 -5.51
C SER A 173 12.83 3.93 -6.58
N ASP A 174 13.23 3.81 -7.84
CA ASP A 174 12.62 4.57 -8.94
C ASP A 174 11.27 4.00 -9.37
N ASN A 175 11.07 2.69 -9.30
CA ASN A 175 9.76 2.07 -9.54
C ASN A 175 8.77 2.43 -8.43
N GLU A 176 9.22 2.52 -7.19
CA GLU A 176 8.39 2.96 -6.08
C GLU A 176 7.96 4.43 -6.23
N LYS A 177 8.84 5.30 -6.69
CA LYS A 177 8.50 6.69 -7.04
C LYS A 177 7.47 6.77 -8.16
N PHE A 178 7.58 5.90 -9.16
CA PHE A 178 6.61 5.82 -10.24
C PHE A 178 5.24 5.39 -9.74
N ILE A 179 5.18 4.42 -8.84
CA ILE A 179 3.93 4.02 -8.18
C ILE A 179 3.35 5.17 -7.36
N ALA A 180 4.16 5.84 -6.57
CA ALA A 180 3.73 6.97 -5.76
C ALA A 180 3.16 8.14 -6.59
N LYS A 181 3.69 8.36 -7.79
CA LYS A 181 3.27 9.46 -8.68
C LYS A 181 2.21 9.08 -9.72
N GLY A 182 2.09 7.82 -10.06
CA GLY A 182 1.31 7.37 -11.22
C GLY A 182 0.18 6.41 -10.93
N THR A 183 -0.02 5.99 -9.70
CA THR A 183 -1.07 5.04 -9.39
C THR A 183 -2.17 5.65 -8.55
N TRP A 184 -3.34 5.54 -9.04
CA TRP A 184 -4.63 5.92 -8.50
C TRP A 184 -4.99 5.25 -7.17
N LEU A 185 -4.17 4.37 -6.66
CA LEU A 185 -4.36 3.64 -5.39
C LEU A 185 -3.50 4.22 -4.26
N THR A 186 -2.81 5.32 -4.53
CA THR A 186 -2.06 6.05 -3.52
C THR A 186 -2.89 7.24 -3.08
N PRO A 187 -3.29 7.33 -1.82
CA PRO A 187 -4.06 8.48 -1.37
C PRO A 187 -3.19 9.75 -1.33
N ASP A 188 -3.74 10.84 -1.85
CA ASP A 188 -3.16 12.18 -1.73
C ASP A 188 -3.51 12.82 -0.39
N ALA A 189 -4.73 12.54 0.10
CA ALA A 189 -5.20 12.95 1.43
C ALA A 189 -6.18 11.93 2.00
N VAL A 190 -6.17 11.79 3.33
CA VAL A 190 -7.09 10.91 4.05
C VAL A 190 -7.67 11.64 5.26
N TRP A 191 -8.95 11.43 5.52
CA TRP A 191 -9.61 11.97 6.72
C TRP A 191 -10.81 11.14 7.13
N SER A 192 -11.21 11.27 8.39
CA SER A 192 -12.42 10.64 8.91
C SER A 192 -13.50 11.67 9.18
N LYS A 193 -14.75 11.36 8.85
CA LYS A 193 -15.93 12.19 9.14
C LYS A 193 -17.16 11.30 9.22
N ASN A 194 -17.98 11.46 10.29
CA ASN A 194 -19.25 10.74 10.47
C ASN A 194 -19.12 9.23 10.25
N ASP A 195 -18.21 8.60 10.98
CA ASP A 195 -17.93 7.15 10.90
C ASP A 195 -17.57 6.63 9.49
N SER A 196 -17.04 7.50 8.66
CA SER A 196 -16.54 7.14 7.35
C SER A 196 -15.09 7.63 7.19
N ILE A 197 -14.29 6.85 6.45
CA ILE A 197 -12.94 7.24 6.06
C ILE A 197 -12.96 7.61 4.59
N TYR A 198 -12.40 8.76 4.29
CA TYR A 198 -12.33 9.34 2.96
C TYR A 198 -10.89 9.28 2.46
N TYR A 199 -10.69 8.74 1.27
CA TYR A 199 -9.41 8.68 0.58
C TYR A 199 -9.51 9.47 -0.72
N LEU A 200 -8.79 10.57 -0.80
CA LEU A 200 -8.64 11.33 -2.05
C LEU A 200 -7.54 10.67 -2.87
N MET A 201 -7.83 10.31 -4.11
CA MET A 201 -6.89 9.70 -5.05
C MET A 201 -7.04 10.36 -6.41
N GLY A 202 -6.24 11.40 -6.68
CA GLY A 202 -6.42 12.24 -7.86
C GLY A 202 -7.80 12.89 -7.88
N THR A 203 -8.61 12.57 -8.87
CA THR A 203 -10.00 13.09 -9.01
C THR A 203 -11.07 12.15 -8.44
N LEU A 204 -10.67 11.07 -7.81
CA LEU A 204 -11.57 10.09 -7.21
C LEU A 204 -11.59 10.22 -5.68
N LEU A 205 -12.77 10.03 -5.12
CA LEU A 205 -12.99 9.98 -3.69
C LEU A 205 -13.52 8.61 -3.30
N TYR A 206 -12.71 7.85 -2.57
CA TYR A 206 -13.14 6.61 -1.94
C TYR A 206 -13.71 6.93 -0.57
N VAL A 207 -14.91 6.45 -0.30
CA VAL A 207 -15.57 6.58 1.00
C VAL A 207 -15.76 5.19 1.57
N SER A 208 -15.05 4.89 2.64
CA SER A 208 -15.03 3.58 3.29
C SER A 208 -15.67 3.65 4.67
N ASN A 209 -16.19 2.52 5.15
CA ASN A 209 -16.51 2.36 6.57
C ASN A 209 -15.20 2.31 7.41
N PRO A 210 -15.29 2.49 8.76
CA PRO A 210 -14.10 2.52 9.61
C PRO A 210 -13.23 1.27 9.54
N ASP A 211 -13.85 0.12 9.27
CA ASP A 211 -13.15 -1.19 9.20
C ASP A 211 -12.53 -1.46 7.83
N ASN A 212 -12.74 -0.56 6.84
CA ASN A 212 -12.33 -0.72 5.45
C ASN A 212 -12.84 -2.03 4.80
N THR A 213 -13.99 -2.52 5.25
CA THR A 213 -14.60 -3.74 4.70
C THR A 213 -15.54 -3.44 3.54
N SER A 214 -16.06 -2.22 3.45
CA SER A 214 -16.89 -1.74 2.36
C SER A 214 -16.52 -0.31 1.98
N TYR A 215 -16.64 0.03 0.71
CA TYR A 215 -16.41 1.39 0.23
C TYR A 215 -17.26 1.71 -1.00
N SER A 216 -17.47 2.99 -1.24
CA SER A 216 -18.00 3.52 -2.48
C SER A 216 -16.99 4.47 -3.12
N VAL A 217 -17.04 4.58 -4.44
CA VAL A 217 -16.17 5.49 -5.19
C VAL A 217 -17.01 6.54 -5.88
N LYS A 218 -16.58 7.78 -5.80
CA LYS A 218 -17.29 8.93 -6.31
C LYS A 218 -16.33 9.84 -7.08
N LYS A 219 -16.82 10.45 -8.14
CA LYS A 219 -16.06 11.55 -8.78
C LYS A 219 -16.15 12.78 -7.89
N LEU A 220 -15.02 13.38 -7.62
CA LEU A 220 -14.92 14.54 -6.75
C LEU A 220 -15.83 15.72 -7.17
N SER A 221 -16.03 15.88 -8.47
CA SER A 221 -16.88 16.93 -9.05
C SER A 221 -18.36 16.85 -8.64
N LEU A 222 -18.81 15.75 -8.04
CA LEU A 222 -20.24 15.52 -7.78
C LEU A 222 -20.64 15.67 -6.32
N GLU A 223 -19.73 15.56 -5.34
CA GLU A 223 -20.16 15.37 -3.95
C GLU A 223 -19.52 16.25 -2.87
N MET A 224 -18.44 16.98 -3.15
CA MET A 224 -17.81 17.84 -2.13
C MET A 224 -17.50 19.24 -2.64
N ASP A 225 -18.38 20.18 -2.39
CA ASP A 225 -18.16 21.61 -2.69
C ASP A 225 -16.83 22.16 -2.11
N VAL A 226 -16.40 21.56 -0.99
CA VAL A 226 -15.15 21.88 -0.31
C VAL A 226 -13.91 21.62 -1.16
N LEU A 227 -13.89 20.53 -1.91
CA LEU A 227 -12.76 20.11 -2.72
C LEU A 227 -12.87 20.54 -4.19
N LYS A 228 -14.09 20.91 -4.66
CA LYS A 228 -14.33 21.41 -6.03
C LYS A 228 -13.52 22.65 -6.37
N SER A 229 -13.16 23.41 -5.36
CA SER A 229 -12.38 24.63 -5.51
C SER A 229 -10.86 24.38 -5.48
N LEU A 230 -10.43 23.12 -5.27
CA LEU A 230 -9.02 22.72 -5.44
C LEU A 230 -8.79 22.40 -6.90
N GLU A 231 -7.78 23.04 -7.49
CA GLU A 231 -7.29 22.65 -8.80
C GLU A 231 -6.52 21.34 -8.66
N LEU A 232 -7.25 20.22 -8.62
CA LEU A 232 -6.68 18.87 -8.37
C LEU A 232 -5.79 18.37 -9.52
N GLU A 233 -5.68 19.11 -10.59
CA GLU A 233 -4.74 18.86 -11.68
C GLU A 233 -3.31 19.26 -11.31
N LYS A 234 -3.12 19.99 -10.20
CA LYS A 234 -1.82 20.36 -9.65
C LYS A 234 -1.37 19.32 -8.64
N ASP A 235 -0.07 19.13 -8.54
CA ASP A 235 0.56 18.36 -7.45
C ASP A 235 0.30 19.07 -6.12
N LEU A 236 -0.78 18.68 -5.44
CA LEU A 236 -1.12 19.20 -4.12
C LEU A 236 -0.52 18.32 -3.02
N HIS A 237 0.08 18.97 -2.05
CA HIS A 237 0.63 18.31 -0.87
C HIS A 237 -0.14 18.72 0.37
N PHE A 238 -0.54 17.74 1.18
CA PHE A 238 -1.41 17.93 2.33
C PHE A 238 -0.64 17.70 3.64
N ILE A 239 -0.75 18.66 4.56
CA ILE A 239 -0.28 18.54 5.94
C ILE A 239 -1.50 18.52 6.85
N ASP A 240 -1.70 17.44 7.58
CA ASP A 240 -2.84 17.25 8.48
C ASP A 240 -2.55 17.82 9.87
N ASP A 241 -3.35 18.76 10.36
CA ASP A 241 -3.30 19.23 11.76
C ASP A 241 -4.44 18.66 12.63
N GLY A 242 -5.19 17.72 12.07
CA GLY A 242 -6.35 17.11 12.69
C GLY A 242 -7.65 17.84 12.37
N LYS A 243 -7.73 19.15 12.43
CA LYS A 243 -8.94 19.96 12.18
C LYS A 243 -8.99 20.50 10.76
N GLN A 244 -7.85 20.85 10.21
CA GLN A 244 -7.69 21.42 8.89
C GLN A 244 -6.51 20.78 8.17
N TRP A 245 -6.45 20.96 6.87
CA TRP A 245 -5.23 20.76 6.11
C TRP A 245 -4.51 22.06 5.87
N VAL A 246 -3.19 22.02 5.90
CA VAL A 246 -2.35 23.02 5.25
C VAL A 246 -1.99 22.42 3.89
N ILE A 247 -2.38 23.09 2.82
CA ILE A 247 -2.22 22.62 1.44
C ILE A 247 -1.15 23.44 0.76
N TRP A 248 -0.17 22.78 0.18
CA TRP A 248 0.89 23.36 -0.63
C TRP A 248 0.65 23.02 -2.10
N ASP A 249 0.63 24.03 -2.97
CA ASP A 249 0.40 23.90 -4.42
C ASP A 249 1.67 24.10 -5.28
N GLY A 250 2.83 24.07 -4.65
CA GLY A 250 4.12 24.34 -5.29
C GLY A 250 4.53 25.81 -5.25
N ALA A 251 3.59 26.74 -4.95
CA ALA A 251 3.84 28.17 -4.90
C ALA A 251 3.41 28.83 -3.57
N LYS A 252 2.24 28.50 -3.08
CA LYS A 252 1.65 29.09 -1.86
C LYS A 252 1.03 28.00 -0.97
N LEU A 253 0.88 28.35 0.29
CA LEU A 253 0.14 27.58 1.29
C LEU A 253 -1.24 28.16 1.48
N GLN A 254 -2.22 27.29 1.75
CA GLN A 254 -3.56 27.66 2.20
C GLN A 254 -4.00 26.68 3.28
N THR A 255 -4.82 27.13 4.23
CA THR A 255 -5.51 26.21 5.13
C THR A 255 -6.91 25.92 4.62
N LEU A 256 -7.36 24.68 4.81
CA LEU A 256 -8.70 24.21 4.49
C LEU A 256 -9.30 23.50 5.69
N ASP A 257 -10.31 24.10 6.32
CA ASP A 257 -11.02 23.50 7.44
C ASP A 257 -11.84 22.30 6.99
N LYS A 258 -11.60 21.13 7.59
CA LYS A 258 -12.21 19.85 7.19
C LYS A 258 -13.71 19.78 7.43
N SER A 259 -14.23 20.55 8.38
CA SER A 259 -15.63 20.53 8.74
C SER A 259 -16.47 21.50 7.92
N SER A 260 -16.01 22.74 7.81
CA SER A 260 -16.73 23.83 7.14
C SER A 260 -16.33 24.07 5.69
N GLY A 261 -15.17 23.55 5.27
CA GLY A 261 -14.59 23.84 3.96
C GLY A 261 -14.06 25.26 3.79
N LYS A 262 -13.97 26.02 4.87
CA LYS A 262 -13.46 27.39 4.83
C LYS A 262 -11.98 27.40 4.54
N ARG A 263 -11.58 28.21 3.58
CA ARG A 263 -10.18 28.43 3.22
C ARG A 263 -9.62 29.71 3.82
N SER A 264 -8.32 29.71 4.11
CA SER A 264 -7.58 30.94 4.38
C SER A 264 -7.23 31.68 3.09
N ALA A 265 -6.82 32.94 3.21
CA ALA A 265 -6.02 33.57 2.18
C ALA A 265 -4.70 32.79 1.98
N PRO A 266 -4.13 32.79 0.75
CA PRO A 266 -2.82 32.21 0.50
C PRO A 266 -1.74 32.91 1.31
N PHE A 267 -0.76 32.13 1.79
CA PHE A 267 0.39 32.64 2.54
C PHE A 267 1.71 31.96 2.11
N ASP A 268 2.82 32.50 2.54
CA ASP A 268 4.12 32.03 2.13
C ASP A 268 4.64 30.87 2.99
N TRP A 269 5.51 30.04 2.40
CA TRP A 269 6.16 28.94 3.08
C TRP A 269 6.85 29.36 4.39
N HIS A 270 7.52 30.51 4.41
CA HIS A 270 8.24 31.02 5.60
C HIS A 270 7.30 31.50 6.71
N GLU A 271 6.02 31.67 6.43
CA GLU A 271 5.02 31.94 7.46
C GLU A 271 4.62 30.67 8.22
N LEU A 272 4.77 29.50 7.58
CA LEU A 272 4.56 28.20 8.23
C LEU A 272 5.87 27.71 8.87
N LEU A 273 6.96 27.65 8.11
CA LEU A 273 8.20 26.98 8.49
C LEU A 273 9.40 27.91 8.27
N ARG A 274 10.20 28.11 9.33
CA ARG A 274 11.40 28.95 9.33
C ARG A 274 12.65 28.12 9.57
N ASN A 275 13.78 28.66 9.10
CA ASN A 275 15.13 28.09 9.29
C ASN A 275 15.32 26.68 8.72
N ALA A 276 14.38 26.17 7.94
CA ALA A 276 14.51 24.91 7.23
C ALA A 276 15.25 25.09 5.90
N PRO A 277 15.93 24.05 5.39
CA PRO A 277 16.50 24.07 4.05
C PRO A 277 15.44 24.37 3.00
N GLU A 278 15.77 25.26 2.05
CA GLU A 278 14.85 25.72 1.00
C GLU A 278 14.37 24.57 0.09
N SER A 279 15.19 23.52 -0.04
CA SER A 279 14.84 22.31 -0.82
C SER A 279 13.53 21.65 -0.39
N TRP A 280 13.11 21.83 0.86
CA TRP A 280 11.86 21.23 1.37
C TRP A 280 10.59 21.73 0.69
N LYS A 281 10.58 22.94 0.18
CA LYS A 281 9.48 23.47 -0.63
C LYS A 281 9.17 22.61 -1.86
N HIS A 282 10.20 21.98 -2.41
CA HIS A 282 10.10 21.23 -3.69
C HIS A 282 10.15 19.72 -3.53
N SER A 283 10.46 19.24 -2.30
CA SER A 283 10.62 17.79 -2.04
C SER A 283 9.62 17.23 -1.05
N MET A 284 8.77 18.07 -0.44
CA MET A 284 7.78 17.60 0.50
C MET A 284 6.68 16.79 -0.22
N ASN A 285 6.38 15.60 0.28
CA ASN A 285 5.26 14.81 -0.17
C ASN A 285 4.01 15.05 0.67
N THR A 286 4.16 15.01 2.00
CA THR A 286 3.06 15.15 2.96
C THR A 286 3.59 15.50 4.35
N GLY A 287 2.68 15.69 5.30
CA GLY A 287 3.04 15.92 6.68
C GLY A 287 1.87 15.88 7.65
N PHE A 288 2.19 16.04 8.92
CA PHE A 288 1.17 16.23 9.96
C PHE A 288 1.69 17.13 11.09
N ILE A 289 0.75 17.70 11.84
CA ILE A 289 1.03 18.55 13.00
C ILE A 289 0.40 17.91 14.23
N GLN A 290 1.23 17.54 15.20
CA GLN A 290 0.75 16.96 16.45
C GLN A 290 1.50 17.54 17.64
N GLU A 291 0.75 17.95 18.69
CA GLU A 291 1.29 18.49 19.95
C GLU A 291 2.36 19.58 19.74
N GLY A 292 2.06 20.53 18.83
CA GLY A 292 2.96 21.64 18.53
C GLY A 292 4.26 21.26 17.80
N THR A 293 4.29 20.08 17.19
CA THR A 293 5.38 19.61 16.34
C THR A 293 4.87 19.39 14.93
N LEU A 294 5.58 19.93 13.95
CA LEU A 294 5.38 19.69 12.53
C LEU A 294 6.34 18.60 12.08
N TYR A 295 5.81 17.61 11.41
CA TYR A 295 6.53 16.52 10.75
C TYR A 295 6.25 16.59 9.25
N LEU A 296 7.29 16.72 8.44
CA LEU A 296 7.20 16.70 6.98
C LEU A 296 7.99 15.54 6.42
N PHE A 297 7.42 14.86 5.44
CA PHE A 297 8.03 13.73 4.75
C PHE A 297 8.37 14.10 3.31
N SER A 298 9.49 13.61 2.87
CA SER A 298 9.91 13.52 1.47
C SER A 298 10.34 12.08 1.16
N ASP A 299 10.72 11.79 -0.08
CA ASP A 299 11.12 10.43 -0.52
C ASP A 299 12.25 9.82 0.35
N SER A 300 13.13 10.63 0.90
CA SER A 300 14.29 10.15 1.66
C SER A 300 14.48 10.80 3.02
N LYS A 301 13.65 11.78 3.36
CA LYS A 301 13.86 12.65 4.52
C LYS A 301 12.60 12.85 5.34
N LEU A 302 12.81 13.04 6.64
CA LEU A 302 11.86 13.49 7.63
C LEU A 302 12.36 14.77 8.25
N LEU A 303 11.60 15.87 8.14
CA LEU A 303 11.85 17.11 8.81
C LEU A 303 10.98 17.23 10.06
N ILE A 304 11.58 17.72 11.13
CA ILE A 304 10.88 17.99 12.39
C ILE A 304 11.09 19.46 12.76
N ALA A 305 9.97 20.15 13.03
CA ALA A 305 9.98 21.53 13.49
C ALA A 305 9.04 21.73 14.68
N LYS A 306 9.38 22.66 15.55
CA LYS A 306 8.62 22.98 16.77
C LYS A 306 7.89 24.30 16.63
N LYS A 307 6.66 24.36 17.15
CA LYS A 307 5.85 25.58 17.15
C LYS A 307 6.54 26.69 17.95
N LYS A 308 6.65 27.87 17.33
CA LYS A 308 7.17 29.09 17.94
C LYS A 308 6.29 30.28 17.56
N GLY A 309 5.32 30.59 18.43
CA GLY A 309 4.31 31.58 18.12
C GLY A 309 3.38 31.15 16.99
N LYS A 310 3.41 31.86 15.86
CA LYS A 310 2.55 31.58 14.69
C LYS A 310 3.17 30.64 13.66
N TYR A 311 4.45 30.32 13.76
CA TYR A 311 5.22 29.49 12.81
C TYR A 311 5.85 28.30 13.50
N TYR A 312 6.44 27.41 12.71
CA TYR A 312 7.27 26.30 13.16
C TYR A 312 8.74 26.60 12.88
N ASP A 313 9.60 26.38 13.88
CA ASP A 313 11.04 26.58 13.76
C ASP A 313 11.72 25.22 13.55
N PHE A 314 12.55 25.13 12.53
CA PHE A 314 13.28 23.92 12.20
C PHE A 314 14.10 23.42 13.38
N VAL A 315 14.07 22.12 13.64
CA VAL A 315 14.82 21.47 14.71
C VAL A 315 15.86 20.53 14.14
N THR A 316 15.42 19.59 13.29
CA THR A 316 16.30 18.56 12.75
C THR A 316 15.73 17.95 11.47
N GLU A 317 16.64 17.35 10.72
CA GLU A 317 16.35 16.51 9.56
C GLU A 317 16.99 15.14 9.76
N SER A 318 16.27 14.08 9.43
CA SER A 318 16.76 12.71 9.42
C SER A 318 15.99 11.90 8.36
N SER A 319 16.05 10.59 8.40
CA SER A 319 15.10 9.73 7.68
C SER A 319 14.10 9.11 8.66
N ALA A 320 12.93 8.69 8.16
CA ALA A 320 11.90 8.12 9.02
C ALA A 320 12.35 6.77 9.64
N ASP A 321 13.12 5.97 8.90
CA ASP A 321 13.69 4.70 9.36
C ASP A 321 14.72 4.88 10.49
N GLN A 322 15.40 6.03 10.55
CA GLN A 322 16.30 6.38 11.65
C GLN A 322 15.56 6.97 12.84
N TYR A 323 14.49 7.72 12.59
CA TYR A 323 13.75 8.41 13.65
C TYR A 323 12.72 7.52 14.35
N PHE A 324 12.02 6.63 13.59
CA PHE A 324 11.01 5.71 14.10
C PHE A 324 11.54 4.29 14.16
N LYS A 325 11.44 3.66 15.31
CA LYS A 325 11.74 2.22 15.46
C LYS A 325 10.75 1.37 14.69
N SER A 326 11.18 0.21 14.22
CA SER A 326 10.36 -0.75 13.47
C SER A 326 9.77 -0.17 12.18
N TRP A 327 10.46 0.79 11.57
CA TRP A 327 10.07 1.33 10.28
C TRP A 327 10.11 0.23 9.21
N PRO A 328 9.03 0.06 8.41
CA PRO A 328 8.98 -1.03 7.45
C PRO A 328 9.99 -0.81 6.32
N PHE A 329 10.77 -1.84 6.02
CA PHE A 329 11.80 -1.76 4.99
C PHE A 329 11.23 -1.35 3.62
N GLY A 330 10.06 -1.89 3.21
CA GLY A 330 9.40 -1.54 1.95
C GLY A 330 8.95 -0.08 1.83
N TRP A 331 8.95 0.66 2.93
CA TRP A 331 8.63 2.08 2.96
C TRP A 331 9.85 2.98 2.66
N GLY A 332 10.99 2.39 2.32
CA GLY A 332 12.22 3.14 2.10
C GLY A 332 12.61 3.97 3.32
N LYS A 333 13.36 5.05 3.12
CA LYS A 333 13.84 5.88 4.22
C LYS A 333 12.77 6.79 4.85
N SER A 334 11.88 7.35 4.03
CA SER A 334 10.84 8.28 4.49
C SER A 334 9.67 8.39 3.51
N ASN A 335 9.49 7.42 2.62
CA ASN A 335 8.56 7.52 1.50
C ASN A 335 7.12 7.37 1.97
N VAL A 336 6.46 8.48 2.23
CA VAL A 336 5.07 8.60 2.70
C VAL A 336 4.29 9.45 1.70
N ASN A 337 3.12 9.01 1.26
CA ASN A 337 2.31 9.72 0.29
C ASN A 337 1.26 10.62 0.94
N ALA A 338 0.61 10.13 2.00
CA ALA A 338 -0.34 10.91 2.78
C ALA A 338 -0.19 10.64 4.27
N ALA A 339 -0.62 11.59 5.08
CA ALA A 339 -0.71 11.46 6.52
C ALA A 339 -2.09 11.88 7.00
N SER A 340 -2.61 11.22 8.02
CA SER A 340 -3.84 11.63 8.69
C SER A 340 -3.73 11.49 10.21
N ILE A 341 -4.51 12.31 10.90
CA ILE A 341 -4.70 12.24 12.34
C ILE A 341 -6.12 11.73 12.59
N ASP A 342 -6.24 10.56 13.18
CA ASP A 342 -7.53 10.05 13.62
C ASP A 342 -8.10 10.96 14.70
N GLN A 343 -9.30 11.47 14.48
CA GLN A 343 -9.90 12.48 15.38
C GLN A 343 -10.32 11.90 16.74
N GLN A 344 -10.65 10.63 16.79
CA GLN A 344 -11.10 9.95 18.01
C GLN A 344 -9.91 9.43 18.82
N THR A 345 -9.04 8.66 18.20
CA THR A 345 -7.92 8.00 18.89
C THR A 345 -6.67 8.88 18.99
N LYS A 346 -6.59 9.96 18.19
CA LYS A 346 -5.40 10.81 18.02
C LYS A 346 -4.18 10.04 17.50
N GLU A 347 -4.41 8.87 16.93
CA GLU A 347 -3.36 8.11 16.26
C GLU A 347 -2.96 8.75 14.95
N ILE A 348 -1.67 8.67 14.64
CA ILE A 348 -1.14 9.11 13.35
C ILE A 348 -1.12 7.92 12.41
N GLN A 349 -1.75 8.10 11.27
CA GLN A 349 -1.75 7.14 10.19
C GLN A 349 -0.98 7.71 9.00
N LEU A 350 -0.02 6.96 8.52
CA LEU A 350 0.74 7.26 7.32
C LEU A 350 0.34 6.29 6.23
N TYR A 351 0.27 6.78 5.01
CA TYR A 351 -0.18 6.01 3.86
C TYR A 351 0.90 5.97 2.80
N ARG A 352 1.09 4.79 2.25
CA ARG A 352 1.96 4.56 1.11
C ARG A 352 1.37 3.44 0.26
N ASN A 353 1.17 3.74 -1.03
CA ASN A 353 0.54 2.78 -1.93
C ASN A 353 -0.76 2.22 -1.31
N MET A 354 -0.91 0.91 -1.23
CA MET A 354 -2.07 0.24 -0.64
C MET A 354 -1.84 -0.16 0.82
N GLU A 355 -1.01 0.58 1.55
CA GLU A 355 -0.71 0.30 2.95
C GLU A 355 -0.97 1.50 3.85
N VAL A 356 -1.38 1.21 5.07
CA VAL A 356 -1.47 2.17 6.16
C VAL A 356 -0.59 1.72 7.32
N LEU A 357 0.21 2.65 7.82
CA LEU A 357 1.09 2.49 8.96
C LEU A 357 0.58 3.35 10.10
N THR A 358 0.43 2.79 11.31
CA THR A 358 0.05 3.53 12.51
C THR A 358 1.27 3.80 13.38
N LEU A 359 1.47 5.07 13.78
CA LEU A 359 2.58 5.50 14.62
C LEU A 359 2.18 5.65 16.10
N ASP A 360 3.09 5.26 16.98
CA ASP A 360 3.16 5.74 18.37
C ASP A 360 4.24 6.83 18.47
N LEU A 361 3.82 8.09 18.44
CA LEU A 361 4.77 9.22 18.49
C LEU A 361 5.52 9.30 19.81
N LYS A 362 4.89 8.93 20.95
CA LYS A 362 5.53 8.97 22.27
C LYS A 362 6.70 8.01 22.35
N LYS A 363 6.52 6.81 21.82
CA LYS A 363 7.57 5.77 21.77
C LYS A 363 8.46 5.89 20.53
N ARG A 364 8.10 6.72 19.57
CA ARG A 364 8.73 6.81 18.25
C ARG A 364 8.85 5.44 17.59
N THR A 365 7.74 4.72 17.50
CA THR A 365 7.71 3.38 16.93
C THR A 365 6.50 3.19 16.03
N VAL A 366 6.66 2.33 15.04
CA VAL A 366 5.54 1.81 14.24
C VAL A 366 4.79 0.78 15.09
N LYS A 367 3.48 0.98 15.27
CA LYS A 367 2.60 0.03 15.97
C LYS A 367 2.21 -1.13 15.07
N GLN A 368 1.80 -0.82 13.84
CA GLN A 368 1.34 -1.81 12.88
C GLN A 368 1.42 -1.26 11.46
N VAL A 369 1.46 -2.17 10.50
CA VAL A 369 1.24 -1.90 9.07
C VAL A 369 0.10 -2.79 8.63
N LYS A 370 -0.87 -2.23 7.94
CA LYS A 370 -2.03 -2.95 7.38
C LYS A 370 -2.19 -2.61 5.91
N PRO A 371 -2.67 -3.53 5.07
CA PRO A 371 -3.08 -3.19 3.73
C PRO A 371 -4.37 -2.37 3.74
N LEU A 372 -4.49 -1.47 2.79
CA LEU A 372 -5.78 -0.88 2.42
C LEU A 372 -6.53 -1.87 1.53
N ARG A 373 -7.80 -2.13 1.84
CA ARG A 373 -8.66 -3.05 1.07
C ARG A 373 -9.43 -2.35 -0.05
N LEU A 374 -8.92 -1.24 -0.54
CA LEU A 374 -9.52 -0.52 -1.64
C LEU A 374 -9.20 -1.21 -2.96
N LYS A 375 -10.20 -1.40 -3.81
CA LYS A 375 -10.03 -1.95 -5.15
C LYS A 375 -10.00 -0.83 -6.17
N TRP A 376 -9.20 -1.01 -7.21
CA TRP A 376 -9.22 -0.13 -8.35
C TRP A 376 -10.57 -0.20 -9.07
N VAL A 377 -11.10 0.95 -9.43
CA VAL A 377 -12.27 1.07 -10.30
C VAL A 377 -11.95 1.98 -11.48
N ASN A 378 -12.19 1.47 -12.67
CA ASN A 378 -12.12 2.26 -13.90
C ASN A 378 -13.38 3.13 -14.00
N TYR A 379 -13.21 4.43 -14.06
CA TYR A 379 -14.28 5.39 -14.34
C TYR A 379 -14.01 6.11 -15.65
#